data_4907291af2f02fd4c9c8d2ce558f7c29
#
_entry.id   4907291af2f02fd4c9c8d2ce558f7c29
#
_cell.length_a   1.000
_cell.length_b   1.000
_cell.length_c   1.000
_cell.angle_alpha   90.00
_cell.angle_beta   90.00
_cell.angle_gamma   90.00
#
_symmetry.space_group_name_H-M   'P 1'
#
loop_
_entity.id
_entity.type
_entity.pdbx_description
1 polymer ?
#
loop_
_entity_poly.entity_id
_entity_poly.type
_entity_poly.pdbx_seq_one_letter_code
_entity_poly.pdbx_strand_id
1 'polypeptide(L)'
;MPQSLAYNYSHIIFSTKYRQPLIDECIEDELFKYIGGICNKIDFKPIKIGGYRDHVHILCILSRKVALMKFIEEVKSHSSKWMKTKGKKYQNFYWQRGYGSFSVNPHDISIVEQYIANQAEHHKKLSFKEEYLDILENYDIGYNEQYLWD
;
A
#
# COMPACT_ATOMS: atom_id res chain seq x y z
N MET A 1 -8.21 34.79 -1.46
CA MET A 1 -7.67 33.56 -0.88
C MET A 1 -6.49 33.09 -1.72
N PRO A 2 -5.34 32.81 -1.12
CA PRO A 2 -4.23 32.25 -1.88
C PRO A 2 -4.57 30.83 -2.34
N GLN A 3 -4.08 30.47 -3.51
CA GLN A 3 -4.25 29.15 -4.07
C GLN A 3 -2.94 28.37 -3.95
N SER A 4 -2.97 27.25 -3.27
CA SER A 4 -1.81 26.35 -3.15
C SER A 4 -1.98 25.18 -4.08
N LEU A 5 -1.00 24.96 -4.93
CA LEU A 5 -1.01 23.88 -5.93
C LEU A 5 0.06 22.87 -5.56
N ALA A 6 -0.37 21.84 -4.82
CA ALA A 6 0.52 20.78 -4.33
C ALA A 6 -0.05 19.42 -4.73
N TYR A 7 0.59 18.77 -5.70
CA TYR A 7 0.18 17.46 -6.22
C TYR A 7 1.36 16.52 -6.14
N ASN A 8 1.52 15.88 -4.99
CA ASN A 8 2.58 14.93 -4.74
C ASN A 8 2.01 13.52 -4.82
N TYR A 9 2.22 12.87 -5.95
CA TYR A 9 1.77 11.49 -6.16
C TYR A 9 2.75 10.53 -5.51
N SER A 10 2.21 9.56 -4.80
CA SER A 10 3.04 8.53 -4.17
C SER A 10 2.45 7.15 -4.41
N HIS A 11 3.35 6.20 -4.63
CA HIS A 11 3.06 4.78 -4.68
C HIS A 11 3.53 4.19 -3.34
N ILE A 12 2.59 3.82 -2.51
CA ILE A 12 2.84 3.33 -1.15
C ILE A 12 2.65 1.81 -1.14
N ILE A 13 3.60 1.11 -0.52
CA ILE A 13 3.61 -0.36 -0.51
C ILE A 13 3.97 -0.85 0.88
N PHE A 14 3.20 -1.81 1.39
CA PHE A 14 3.60 -2.55 2.59
C PHE A 14 2.98 -3.94 2.59
N SER A 15 3.61 -4.85 3.31
CA SER A 15 3.15 -6.24 3.38
C SER A 15 2.48 -6.56 4.71
N THR A 16 1.83 -7.71 4.75
CA THR A 16 1.45 -8.33 6.02
C THR A 16 2.71 -8.70 6.80
N LYS A 17 2.55 -8.83 8.11
CA LYS A 17 3.64 -9.27 8.98
C LYS A 17 4.10 -10.68 8.54
N TYR A 18 5.39 -10.85 8.36
CA TYR A 18 6.01 -12.07 7.87
C TYR A 18 5.51 -12.50 6.49
N ARG A 19 4.88 -11.60 5.74
CA ARG A 19 4.31 -11.87 4.40
C ARG A 19 3.36 -13.06 4.40
N GLN A 20 2.59 -13.19 5.50
CA GLN A 20 1.57 -14.21 5.59
C GLN A 20 0.46 -13.95 4.57
N PRO A 21 0.07 -14.94 3.75
CA PRO A 21 -0.92 -14.74 2.68
C PRO A 21 -2.35 -14.73 3.21
N LEU A 22 -2.68 -13.73 4.02
CA LEU A 22 -3.98 -13.63 4.69
C LEU A 22 -5.02 -12.82 3.89
N ILE A 23 -4.60 -12.13 2.82
CA ILE A 23 -5.52 -11.37 1.97
C ILE A 23 -6.00 -12.32 0.86
N ASP A 24 -6.99 -13.14 1.16
CA ASP A 24 -7.51 -14.09 0.17
C ASP A 24 -8.46 -13.41 -0.83
N GLU A 25 -8.82 -14.15 -1.88
CA GLU A 25 -9.64 -13.61 -2.96
C GLU A 25 -11.00 -13.11 -2.48
N CYS A 26 -11.59 -13.76 -1.49
CA CYS A 26 -12.93 -13.41 -1.05
C CYS A 26 -12.98 -12.12 -0.22
N ILE A 27 -11.84 -11.64 0.30
CA ILE A 27 -11.79 -10.43 1.14
C ILE A 27 -11.07 -9.26 0.49
N GLU A 28 -10.25 -9.49 -0.54
CA GLU A 28 -9.38 -8.44 -1.07
C GLU A 28 -10.13 -7.21 -1.57
N ASP A 29 -11.21 -7.38 -2.31
CA ASP A 29 -11.98 -6.23 -2.83
C ASP A 29 -12.56 -5.37 -1.71
N GLU A 30 -13.11 -6.01 -0.68
CA GLU A 30 -13.64 -5.30 0.48
C GLU A 30 -12.53 -4.57 1.25
N LEU A 31 -11.36 -5.21 1.39
CA LEU A 31 -10.22 -4.59 2.07
C LEU A 31 -9.75 -3.35 1.33
N PHE A 32 -9.61 -3.44 0.00
CA PHE A 32 -9.15 -2.30 -0.80
C PHE A 32 -10.14 -1.14 -0.76
N LYS A 33 -11.44 -1.42 -0.79
CA LYS A 33 -12.48 -0.41 -0.63
C LYS A 33 -12.43 0.24 0.76
N TYR A 34 -12.21 -0.57 1.79
CA TYR A 34 -12.09 -0.07 3.16
C TYR A 34 -10.90 0.88 3.31
N ILE A 35 -9.76 0.49 2.76
CA ILE A 35 -8.56 1.34 2.75
C ILE A 35 -8.83 2.64 1.99
N GLY A 36 -9.51 2.56 0.85
CA GLY A 36 -9.92 3.74 0.08
C GLY A 36 -10.77 4.70 0.89
N GLY A 37 -11.68 4.18 1.71
CA GLY A 37 -12.49 4.99 2.62
C GLY A 37 -11.66 5.73 3.66
N ILE A 38 -10.65 5.06 4.22
CA ILE A 38 -9.71 5.69 5.16
C ILE A 38 -8.94 6.81 4.46
N CYS A 39 -8.44 6.55 3.25
CA CYS A 39 -7.74 7.55 2.45
C CYS A 39 -8.56 8.83 2.30
N ASN A 40 -9.82 8.69 1.90
CA ASN A 40 -10.70 9.83 1.70
C ASN A 40 -10.95 10.62 2.99
N LYS A 41 -11.07 9.94 4.13
CA LYS A 41 -11.32 10.60 5.42
C LYS A 41 -10.17 11.48 5.87
N ILE A 42 -8.93 11.12 5.54
CA ILE A 42 -7.76 11.84 6.01
C ILE A 42 -7.04 12.61 4.89
N ASP A 43 -7.79 12.91 3.82
CA ASP A 43 -7.35 13.78 2.74
C ASP A 43 -6.15 13.24 1.93
N PHE A 44 -6.04 11.93 1.82
CA PHE A 44 -5.12 11.28 0.87
C PHE A 44 -5.97 10.74 -0.27
N LYS A 45 -6.01 11.44 -1.40
CA LYS A 45 -6.88 11.06 -2.51
C LYS A 45 -6.40 9.77 -3.18
N PRO A 46 -7.12 8.66 -3.04
CA PRO A 46 -6.70 7.41 -3.68
C PRO A 46 -6.99 7.46 -5.17
N ILE A 47 -6.02 7.02 -5.96
CA ILE A 47 -6.16 6.87 -7.40
C ILE A 47 -6.38 5.40 -7.73
N LYS A 48 -5.58 4.53 -7.14
CA LYS A 48 -5.70 3.08 -7.31
C LYS A 48 -5.20 2.37 -6.07
N ILE A 49 -5.97 1.39 -5.61
CA ILE A 49 -5.56 0.50 -4.51
C ILE A 49 -5.71 -0.92 -5.03
N GLY A 50 -4.70 -1.72 -4.80
CA GLY A 50 -4.68 -3.12 -5.17
C GLY A 50 -3.62 -3.86 -4.39
N GLY A 51 -3.37 -5.08 -4.77
CA GLY A 51 -2.37 -5.89 -4.11
C GLY A 51 -2.56 -7.36 -4.41
N TYR A 52 -2.00 -8.17 -3.56
CA TYR A 52 -2.11 -9.61 -3.67
C TYR A 52 -2.24 -10.21 -2.26
N ARG A 53 -1.98 -11.46 -2.11
CA ARG A 53 -2.23 -12.25 -0.88
C ARG A 53 -1.54 -11.73 0.37
N ASP A 54 -0.41 -11.05 0.22
CA ASP A 54 0.45 -10.68 1.35
C ASP A 54 0.89 -9.21 1.36
N HIS A 55 0.33 -8.36 0.49
CA HIS A 55 0.72 -6.95 0.42
C HIS A 55 -0.32 -6.09 -0.26
N VAL A 56 -0.17 -4.78 -0.10
CA VAL A 56 -1.05 -3.78 -0.69
C VAL A 56 -0.22 -2.69 -1.36
N HIS A 57 -0.75 -2.18 -2.46
CA HIS A 57 -0.25 -1.01 -3.17
C HIS A 57 -1.30 0.09 -3.11
N ILE A 58 -0.90 1.29 -2.73
CA ILE A 58 -1.77 2.47 -2.71
C ILE A 58 -1.14 3.56 -3.56
N LEU A 59 -1.79 3.91 -4.66
CA LEU A 59 -1.40 5.09 -5.45
C LEU A 59 -2.32 6.23 -5.07
N CYS A 60 -1.76 7.31 -4.55
CA CYS A 60 -2.55 8.41 -4.00
C CYS A 60 -1.87 9.76 -4.18
N ILE A 61 -2.64 10.82 -3.96
CA ILE A 61 -2.11 12.19 -3.83
C ILE A 61 -1.95 12.45 -2.34
N LEU A 62 -0.74 12.81 -1.93
CA LEU A 62 -0.43 13.07 -0.53
C LEU A 62 -1.18 14.30 -0.03
N SER A 63 -1.67 14.23 1.21
CA SER A 63 -2.27 15.38 1.88
C SER A 63 -1.24 16.46 2.14
N ARG A 64 -1.67 17.73 2.09
CA ARG A 64 -0.85 18.86 2.54
C ARG A 64 -0.90 19.06 4.05
N LYS A 65 -1.85 18.41 4.72
CA LYS A 65 -2.17 18.66 6.14
C LYS A 65 -1.72 17.54 7.05
N VAL A 66 -1.70 16.30 6.56
CA VAL A 66 -1.43 15.12 7.36
C VAL A 66 -0.12 14.50 6.91
N ALA A 67 0.75 14.19 7.87
CA ALA A 67 2.03 13.56 7.59
C ALA A 67 1.84 12.14 7.04
N LEU A 68 2.73 11.72 6.16
CA LEU A 68 2.71 10.38 5.60
C LEU A 68 2.70 9.30 6.68
N MET A 69 3.53 9.46 7.71
CA MET A 69 3.61 8.49 8.80
C MET A 69 2.28 8.35 9.53
N LYS A 70 1.55 9.46 9.73
CA LYS A 70 0.23 9.43 10.36
C LYS A 70 -0.79 8.72 9.47
N PHE A 71 -0.74 8.94 8.18
CA PHE A 71 -1.59 8.24 7.20
C PHE A 71 -1.37 6.74 7.28
N ILE A 72 -0.12 6.30 7.24
CA ILE A 72 0.23 4.87 7.31
C ILE A 72 -0.27 4.25 8.61
N GLU A 73 -0.09 4.94 9.73
CA GLU A 73 -0.59 4.49 11.03
C GLU A 73 -2.10 4.28 11.02
N GLU A 74 -2.85 5.25 10.48
CA GLU A 74 -4.31 5.17 10.39
C GLU A 74 -4.77 4.02 9.49
N VAL A 75 -4.16 3.88 8.31
CA VAL A 75 -4.50 2.81 7.37
C VAL A 75 -4.25 1.45 8.00
N LYS A 76 -3.08 1.26 8.59
CA LYS A 76 -2.71 -0.04 9.19
C LYS A 76 -3.57 -0.39 10.39
N SER A 77 -3.75 0.56 11.29
CA SER A 77 -4.51 0.35 12.52
C SER A 77 -5.97 -0.01 12.22
N HIS A 78 -6.63 0.79 11.41
CA HIS A 78 -8.05 0.60 11.10
C HIS A 78 -8.30 -0.64 10.24
N SER A 79 -7.49 -0.86 9.20
CA SER A 79 -7.68 -2.01 8.33
C SER A 79 -7.37 -3.34 9.04
N SER A 80 -6.38 -3.36 9.92
CA SER A 80 -6.07 -4.55 10.72
C SER A 80 -7.22 -4.92 11.65
N LYS A 81 -7.79 -3.94 12.35
CA LYS A 81 -8.97 -4.16 13.21
C LYS A 81 -10.16 -4.65 12.39
N TRP A 82 -10.39 -4.03 11.24
CA TRP A 82 -11.48 -4.41 10.35
C TRP A 82 -11.33 -5.84 9.87
N MET A 83 -10.14 -6.24 9.45
CA MET A 83 -9.87 -7.62 9.01
C MET A 83 -10.22 -8.63 10.10
N LYS A 84 -9.88 -8.34 11.35
CA LYS A 84 -10.16 -9.24 12.47
C LYS A 84 -11.65 -9.45 12.71
N THR A 85 -12.51 -8.53 12.24
CA THR A 85 -13.97 -8.69 12.35
C THR A 85 -14.56 -9.61 11.28
N LYS A 86 -13.76 -10.02 10.29
CA LYS A 86 -14.25 -10.76 9.12
C LYS A 86 -14.18 -12.29 9.25
N GLY A 87 -13.64 -12.80 10.35
CA GLY A 87 -13.62 -14.23 10.62
C GLY A 87 -12.40 -14.66 11.43
N LYS A 88 -12.48 -15.87 11.96
CA LYS A 88 -11.43 -16.44 12.81
C LYS A 88 -10.08 -16.55 12.09
N LYS A 89 -10.10 -16.80 10.79
CA LYS A 89 -8.88 -16.94 10.01
C LYS A 89 -8.05 -15.65 9.92
N TYR A 90 -8.67 -14.50 10.25
CA TYR A 90 -8.00 -13.20 10.23
C TYR A 90 -7.62 -12.70 11.62
N GLN A 91 -7.74 -13.50 12.66
CA GLN A 91 -7.43 -13.07 14.04
C GLN A 91 -5.99 -12.66 14.23
N ASN A 92 -5.07 -13.23 13.45
CA ASN A 92 -3.66 -12.94 13.50
C ASN A 92 -3.20 -12.03 12.36
N PHE A 93 -4.14 -11.25 11.81
CA PHE A 93 -3.82 -10.30 10.75
C PHE A 93 -3.09 -9.09 11.33
N TYR A 94 -1.85 -8.89 10.90
CA TYR A 94 -1.04 -7.73 11.25
C TYR A 94 -0.25 -7.28 10.02
N TRP A 95 -0.07 -5.98 9.89
CA TRP A 95 0.82 -5.43 8.88
C TRP A 95 2.26 -5.40 9.40
N GLN A 96 3.24 -5.40 8.49
CA GLN A 96 4.63 -5.11 8.87
C GLN A 96 4.73 -3.71 9.48
N ARG A 97 5.79 -3.43 10.21
CA ARG A 97 6.00 -2.08 10.77
C ARG A 97 6.41 -1.08 9.71
N GLY A 98 7.26 -1.49 8.78
CA GLY A 98 7.78 -0.64 7.74
C GLY A 98 6.82 -0.43 6.58
N TYR A 99 7.23 0.39 5.64
CA TYR A 99 6.51 0.64 4.40
C TYR A 99 7.46 1.26 3.38
N GLY A 100 7.07 1.22 2.10
CA GLY A 100 7.73 1.99 1.06
C GLY A 100 6.81 3.08 0.56
N SER A 101 7.38 4.24 0.22
CA SER A 101 6.63 5.34 -0.40
C SER A 101 7.53 5.95 -1.47
N PHE A 102 7.07 5.89 -2.71
CA PHE A 102 7.86 6.26 -3.87
C PHE A 102 7.12 7.29 -4.69
N SER A 103 7.81 8.38 -5.03
CA SER A 103 7.22 9.44 -5.84
C SER A 103 6.89 8.92 -7.25
N VAL A 104 5.80 9.44 -7.82
CA VAL A 104 5.37 9.06 -9.16
C VAL A 104 5.24 10.33 -10.00
N ASN A 105 5.84 10.31 -11.17
CA ASN A 105 5.70 11.40 -12.13
C ASN A 105 4.24 11.44 -12.64
N PRO A 106 3.62 12.62 -12.76
CA PRO A 106 2.25 12.72 -13.28
C PRO A 106 2.03 12.02 -14.63
N HIS A 107 3.07 11.97 -15.47
CA HIS A 107 3.00 11.27 -16.76
C HIS A 107 2.97 9.75 -16.65
N ASP A 108 3.32 9.21 -15.48
CA ASP A 108 3.39 7.76 -15.25
C ASP A 108 2.21 7.21 -14.43
N ILE A 109 1.23 8.05 -14.10
CA ILE A 109 0.09 7.65 -13.26
C ILE A 109 -0.66 6.46 -13.88
N SER A 110 -0.98 6.52 -15.17
CA SER A 110 -1.70 5.43 -15.83
C SER A 110 -0.90 4.13 -15.87
N ILE A 111 0.42 4.23 -16.00
CA ILE A 111 1.32 3.07 -15.98
C ILE A 111 1.30 2.41 -14.61
N VAL A 112 1.38 3.20 -13.55
CA VAL A 112 1.35 2.68 -12.17
C VAL A 112 -0.02 2.11 -11.84
N GLU A 113 -1.11 2.74 -12.29
CA GLU A 113 -2.47 2.19 -12.13
C GLU A 113 -2.58 0.79 -12.74
N GLN A 114 -2.09 0.60 -13.96
CA GLN A 114 -2.10 -0.69 -14.64
C GLN A 114 -1.21 -1.71 -13.91
N TYR A 115 -0.06 -1.27 -13.43
CA TYR A 115 0.83 -2.11 -12.64
C TYR A 115 0.12 -2.64 -11.38
N ILE A 116 -0.58 -1.77 -10.66
CA ILE A 116 -1.34 -2.16 -9.46
C ILE A 116 -2.51 -3.08 -9.82
N ALA A 117 -3.20 -2.81 -10.92
CA ALA A 117 -4.32 -3.63 -11.38
C ALA A 117 -3.88 -5.05 -11.76
N ASN A 118 -2.63 -5.22 -12.20
CA ASN A 118 -2.10 -6.50 -12.68
C ASN A 118 -1.31 -7.28 -11.64
N GLN A 119 -1.49 -7.01 -10.35
CA GLN A 119 -0.74 -7.67 -9.29
C GLN A 119 -0.88 -9.19 -9.28
N ALA A 120 -2.07 -9.71 -9.55
CA ALA A 120 -2.29 -11.16 -9.61
C ALA A 120 -1.43 -11.82 -10.70
N GLU A 121 -1.28 -11.17 -11.86
CA GLU A 121 -0.45 -11.68 -12.95
C GLU A 121 1.05 -11.61 -12.61
N HIS A 122 1.48 -10.51 -11.99
CA HIS A 122 2.87 -10.36 -11.54
C HIS A 122 3.27 -11.46 -10.57
N HIS A 123 2.39 -11.78 -9.61
CA HIS A 123 2.71 -12.71 -8.54
C HIS A 123 2.54 -14.19 -8.92
N LYS A 124 2.20 -14.49 -10.14
CA LYS A 124 2.36 -15.84 -10.70
C LYS A 124 3.83 -16.18 -10.92
N LYS A 125 4.69 -15.16 -11.09
CA LYS A 125 6.11 -15.33 -11.45
C LYS A 125 7.08 -14.76 -10.44
N LEU A 126 6.62 -13.89 -9.55
CA LEU A 126 7.47 -13.05 -8.72
C LEU A 126 6.88 -12.95 -7.32
N SER A 127 7.70 -13.16 -6.29
CA SER A 127 7.28 -12.97 -4.90
C SER A 127 7.23 -11.48 -4.55
N PHE A 128 6.54 -11.13 -3.45
CA PHE A 128 6.55 -9.75 -2.95
C PHE A 128 7.96 -9.28 -2.63
N LYS A 129 8.77 -10.12 -2.00
CA LYS A 129 10.16 -9.77 -1.69
C LYS A 129 10.95 -9.40 -2.93
N GLU A 130 10.84 -10.20 -3.98
CA GLU A 130 11.51 -9.93 -5.25
C GLU A 130 11.00 -8.63 -5.89
N GLU A 131 9.70 -8.42 -5.90
CA GLU A 131 9.08 -7.20 -6.40
C GLU A 131 9.59 -5.96 -5.66
N TYR A 132 9.59 -6.03 -4.33
CA TYR A 132 9.97 -4.89 -3.50
C TYR A 132 11.45 -4.54 -3.66
N LEU A 133 12.31 -5.55 -3.74
CA LEU A 133 13.73 -5.34 -3.99
C LEU A 133 13.97 -4.68 -5.35
N ASP A 134 13.23 -5.11 -6.38
CA ASP A 134 13.32 -4.50 -7.71
C ASP A 134 12.93 -3.02 -7.67
N ILE A 135 11.88 -2.67 -6.93
CA ILE A 135 11.44 -1.29 -6.79
C ILE A 135 12.51 -0.45 -6.08
N LEU A 136 13.07 -0.95 -4.99
CA LEU A 136 14.13 -0.26 -4.25
C LEU A 136 15.36 -0.02 -5.14
N GLU A 137 15.71 -1.00 -5.94
CA GLU A 137 16.82 -0.90 -6.87
C GLU A 137 16.56 0.14 -7.95
N ASN A 138 15.35 0.16 -8.52
CA ASN A 138 14.96 1.13 -9.55
C ASN A 138 14.96 2.57 -9.03
N TYR A 139 14.65 2.78 -7.75
CA TYR A 139 14.70 4.10 -7.12
C TYR A 139 16.06 4.42 -6.50
N ASP A 140 17.02 3.52 -6.64
CA ASP A 140 18.37 3.67 -6.07
C ASP A 140 18.36 3.95 -4.57
N ILE A 141 17.54 3.20 -3.84
CA ILE A 141 17.38 3.34 -2.40
C ILE A 141 18.17 2.27 -1.68
N GLY A 142 19.12 2.69 -0.83
CA GLY A 142 19.85 1.79 0.04
C GLY A 142 18.95 1.27 1.16
N TYR A 143 19.18 0.02 1.57
CA TYR A 143 18.41 -0.61 2.63
C TYR A 143 19.28 -1.57 3.44
N ASN A 144 18.81 -1.86 4.66
CA ASN A 144 19.39 -2.91 5.49
C ASN A 144 18.41 -4.08 5.52
N GLU A 145 18.81 -5.19 4.93
CA GLU A 145 17.93 -6.36 4.78
C GLU A 145 17.46 -6.91 6.13
N GLN A 146 18.26 -6.74 7.19
CA GLN A 146 17.87 -7.16 8.54
C GLN A 146 16.57 -6.51 9.00
N TYR A 147 16.32 -5.27 8.60
CA TYR A 147 15.15 -4.49 9.06
C TYR A 147 14.10 -4.26 7.96
N LEU A 148 14.41 -4.62 6.73
CA LEU A 148 13.55 -4.32 5.58
C LEU A 148 12.17 -4.96 5.70
N TRP A 149 12.11 -6.13 6.28
CA TRP A 149 10.88 -6.93 6.33
C TRP A 149 10.10 -6.81 7.64
N ASP A 150 10.56 -6.01 8.57
CA ASP A 150 9.88 -5.77 9.85
C ASP A 150 8.56 -5.02 9.68
#